data_c387e0f58c2d70e0bc4619b555a70981
#
_entry.id   c387e0f58c2d70e0bc4619b555a70981
#
_cell.length_a   1.000
_cell.length_b   1.000
_cell.length_c   1.000
_cell.angle_alpha   90.00
_cell.angle_beta   90.00
_cell.angle_gamma   90.00
#
_symmetry.space_group_name_H-M   'P 1'
#
loop_
_entity.id
_entity.type
_entity.pdbx_description
1 polymer ?
#
loop_
_entity_poly.entity_id
_entity_poly.type
_entity_poly.pdbx_seq_one_letter_code
_entity_poly.pdbx_strand_id
1 'polypeptide(L)'
;ADMEQAVLTAGWDGEWFRRAYDAYGAPVGSKQCKEGQIFIEPQGMCVMAGIGKETGEAAKALKSVEARLDTKYGIVLLQPAYTEYYLNLGEISSYPPGYKENAGIFCHNNPWIVCAEAELGHGDRAFQVYKRTCPAYTEAISEIHRTEPYVYSQMVAGIDAPSFGEAKNSWLTGTAAWTFLSIYQSILGMQPTLNGLRIDPCVPADWKRFTLHR
;
A
#
# COMPACT_ATOMS: atom_id res chain seq x y z
N ALA A 1 -6.76 -20.26 -11.29
CA ALA A 1 -8.13 -20.30 -11.83
C ALA A 1 -9.18 -20.25 -10.71
N ASP A 2 -9.31 -21.29 -9.85
CA ASP A 2 -10.43 -21.37 -8.88
C ASP A 2 -10.32 -20.30 -7.77
N MET A 3 -9.14 -20.05 -7.22
CA MET A 3 -8.93 -18.99 -6.21
C MET A 3 -9.12 -17.60 -6.81
N GLU A 4 -8.62 -17.34 -7.99
CA GLU A 4 -8.82 -16.08 -8.69
C GLU A 4 -10.32 -15.82 -8.93
N GLN A 5 -11.05 -16.82 -9.41
CA GLN A 5 -12.49 -16.72 -9.62
C GLN A 5 -13.23 -16.45 -8.30
N ALA A 6 -12.83 -17.09 -7.21
CA ALA A 6 -13.40 -16.83 -5.89
C ALA A 6 -13.17 -15.39 -5.42
N VAL A 7 -11.98 -14.84 -5.64
CA VAL A 7 -11.69 -13.43 -5.31
C VAL A 7 -12.51 -12.47 -6.17
N LEU A 8 -12.62 -12.72 -7.48
CA LEU A 8 -13.39 -11.86 -8.38
C LEU A 8 -14.92 -11.93 -8.12
N THR A 9 -15.45 -13.07 -7.65
CA THR A 9 -16.88 -13.21 -7.36
C THR A 9 -17.25 -12.78 -5.94
N ALA A 10 -16.55 -13.28 -4.93
CA ALA A 10 -16.87 -13.01 -3.53
C ALA A 10 -16.05 -11.86 -2.92
N GLY A 11 -14.82 -11.64 -3.37
CA GLY A 11 -13.92 -10.62 -2.86
C GLY A 11 -14.05 -9.25 -3.53
N TRP A 12 -14.74 -9.11 -4.65
CA TRP A 12 -14.88 -7.85 -5.37
C TRP A 12 -16.08 -7.03 -4.89
N ASP A 13 -15.88 -5.75 -4.57
CA ASP A 13 -16.94 -4.83 -4.08
C ASP A 13 -17.44 -3.83 -5.15
N GLY A 14 -17.06 -4.04 -6.42
CA GLY A 14 -17.43 -3.21 -7.56
C GLY A 14 -16.41 -2.14 -7.92
N GLU A 15 -15.62 -1.65 -6.97
CA GLU A 15 -14.58 -0.64 -7.16
C GLU A 15 -13.23 -1.01 -6.52
N TRP A 16 -13.24 -1.94 -5.55
CA TRP A 16 -12.04 -2.44 -4.87
C TRP A 16 -12.24 -3.86 -4.34
N PHE A 17 -11.16 -4.52 -3.93
CA PHE A 17 -11.19 -5.83 -3.29
C PHE A 17 -11.51 -5.70 -1.79
N ARG A 18 -12.45 -6.52 -1.31
CA ARG A 18 -12.81 -6.61 0.11
C ARG A 18 -11.66 -7.14 0.94
N ARG A 19 -11.60 -6.74 2.21
CA ARG A 19 -10.57 -7.19 3.14
C ARG A 19 -10.79 -8.62 3.61
N ALA A 20 -12.01 -8.92 4.03
CA ALA A 20 -12.41 -10.21 4.60
C ALA A 20 -13.93 -10.31 4.74
N TYR A 21 -14.35 -11.41 5.34
CA TYR A 21 -15.66 -11.58 5.95
C TYR A 21 -15.46 -11.91 7.43
N ASP A 22 -16.33 -11.40 8.30
CA ASP A 22 -16.31 -11.75 9.71
C ASP A 22 -16.87 -13.17 9.98
N ALA A 23 -16.89 -13.59 11.24
CA ALA A 23 -17.37 -14.91 11.63
C ALA A 23 -18.87 -15.15 11.34
N TYR A 24 -19.62 -14.09 11.05
CA TYR A 24 -21.05 -14.15 10.75
C TYR A 24 -21.33 -13.95 9.25
N GLY A 25 -20.27 -13.84 8.44
CA GLY A 25 -20.38 -13.63 7.00
C GLY A 25 -20.63 -12.19 6.59
N ALA A 26 -20.54 -11.23 7.49
CA ALA A 26 -20.62 -9.81 7.13
C ALA A 26 -19.31 -9.34 6.48
N PRO A 27 -19.37 -8.54 5.40
CA PRO A 27 -18.18 -8.09 4.70
C PRO A 27 -17.38 -7.08 5.52
N VAL A 28 -16.04 -7.19 5.45
CA VAL A 28 -15.07 -6.23 5.96
C VAL A 28 -14.34 -5.61 4.78
N GLY A 29 -14.20 -4.30 4.75
CA GLY A 29 -13.60 -3.62 3.60
C GLY A 29 -14.57 -3.48 2.43
N SER A 30 -15.84 -3.22 2.70
CA SER A 30 -16.89 -3.03 1.71
C SER A 30 -17.50 -1.63 1.84
N LYS A 31 -17.98 -1.08 0.72
CA LYS A 31 -18.79 0.15 0.72
C LYS A 31 -20.09 0.05 1.56
N GLN A 32 -20.48 -1.15 1.94
CA GLN A 32 -21.63 -1.39 2.85
C GLN A 32 -21.27 -1.14 4.31
N CYS A 33 -19.98 -1.11 4.67
CA CYS A 33 -19.54 -0.82 6.02
C CYS A 33 -19.71 0.68 6.35
N LYS A 34 -20.03 0.98 7.62
CA LYS A 34 -20.04 2.37 8.11
C LYS A 34 -18.64 2.98 8.10
N GLU A 35 -17.65 2.21 8.57
CA GLU A 35 -16.24 2.54 8.68
C GLU A 35 -15.40 1.39 8.10
N GLY A 36 -14.12 1.60 7.82
CA GLY A 36 -13.27 0.56 7.24
C GLY A 36 -13.79 0.04 5.91
N GLN A 37 -14.17 0.94 5.00
CA GLN A 37 -14.78 0.57 3.71
C GLN A 37 -13.76 0.03 2.71
N ILE A 38 -12.56 0.59 2.70
CA ILE A 38 -11.47 0.17 1.82
C ILE A 38 -10.18 -0.02 2.62
N PHE A 39 -9.41 -1.06 2.30
CA PHE A 39 -8.12 -1.39 2.91
C PHE A 39 -7.05 -1.51 1.82
N ILE A 40 -5.83 -1.08 2.13
CA ILE A 40 -4.70 -1.10 1.19
C ILE A 40 -4.26 -2.52 0.83
N GLU A 41 -4.27 -3.47 1.80
CA GLU A 41 -3.66 -4.78 1.65
C GLU A 41 -4.26 -5.60 0.51
N PRO A 42 -5.61 -5.78 0.42
CA PRO A 42 -6.16 -6.58 -0.67
C PRO A 42 -5.94 -5.93 -2.03
N GLN A 43 -5.88 -4.60 -2.12
CA GLN A 43 -5.61 -3.93 -3.40
C GLN A 43 -4.19 -4.25 -3.89
N GLY A 44 -3.18 -4.06 -3.03
CA GLY A 44 -1.80 -4.38 -3.38
C GLY A 44 -1.60 -5.85 -3.71
N MET A 45 -2.06 -6.74 -2.83
CA MET A 45 -1.83 -8.18 -2.97
C MET A 45 -2.57 -8.81 -4.16
N CYS A 46 -3.82 -8.44 -4.41
CA CYS A 46 -4.57 -8.98 -5.56
C CYS A 46 -3.95 -8.54 -6.89
N VAL A 47 -3.55 -7.27 -7.00
CA VAL A 47 -2.93 -6.75 -8.22
C VAL A 47 -1.55 -7.37 -8.45
N MET A 48 -0.72 -7.49 -7.42
CA MET A 48 0.58 -8.19 -7.49
C MET A 48 0.43 -9.66 -7.91
N ALA A 49 -0.68 -10.30 -7.56
CA ALA A 49 -1.01 -11.66 -7.98
C ALA A 49 -1.62 -11.73 -9.40
N GLY A 50 -1.77 -10.61 -10.10
CA GLY A 50 -2.36 -10.53 -11.44
C GLY A 50 -3.88 -10.63 -11.46
N ILE A 51 -4.56 -10.65 -10.31
CA ILE A 51 -6.01 -10.80 -10.23
C ILE A 51 -6.71 -9.55 -10.77
N GLY A 52 -7.61 -9.73 -11.74
CA GLY A 52 -8.37 -8.66 -12.37
C GLY A 52 -7.55 -7.75 -13.30
N LYS A 53 -6.33 -8.16 -13.69
CA LYS A 53 -5.48 -7.40 -14.61
C LYS A 53 -6.11 -7.32 -16.00
N GLU A 54 -6.54 -8.44 -16.54
CA GLU A 54 -7.11 -8.54 -17.88
C GLU A 54 -8.57 -8.03 -17.96
N THR A 55 -9.29 -8.04 -16.86
CA THR A 55 -10.73 -7.70 -16.79
C THR A 55 -10.98 -6.29 -16.23
N GLY A 56 -9.94 -5.63 -15.73
CA GLY A 56 -9.95 -4.21 -15.35
C GLY A 56 -10.20 -3.93 -13.87
N GLU A 57 -10.46 -4.94 -13.04
CA GLU A 57 -10.65 -4.76 -11.59
C GLU A 57 -9.37 -4.25 -10.92
N ALA A 58 -8.20 -4.74 -11.34
CA ALA A 58 -6.90 -4.28 -10.83
C ALA A 58 -6.73 -2.77 -11.00
N ALA A 59 -7.00 -2.24 -12.20
CA ALA A 59 -6.90 -0.81 -12.47
C ALA A 59 -7.91 0.01 -11.65
N LYS A 60 -9.15 -0.48 -11.50
CA LYS A 60 -10.17 0.18 -10.65
C LYS A 60 -9.77 0.19 -9.19
N ALA A 61 -9.23 -0.93 -8.68
CA ALA A 61 -8.76 -1.05 -7.30
C ALA A 61 -7.67 -0.03 -6.99
N LEU A 62 -6.64 0.09 -7.84
CA LEU A 62 -5.57 1.08 -7.65
C LEU A 62 -6.06 2.53 -7.77
N LYS A 63 -7.02 2.80 -8.66
CA LYS A 63 -7.68 4.09 -8.74
C LYS A 63 -8.46 4.42 -7.47
N SER A 64 -9.10 3.44 -6.86
CA SER A 64 -9.78 3.60 -5.56
C SER A 64 -8.80 3.86 -4.42
N VAL A 65 -7.62 3.21 -4.42
CA VAL A 65 -6.53 3.51 -3.48
C VAL A 65 -6.08 4.96 -3.64
N GLU A 66 -5.81 5.41 -4.86
CA GLU A 66 -5.41 6.80 -5.12
C GLU A 66 -6.47 7.80 -4.66
N ALA A 67 -7.73 7.55 -4.96
CA ALA A 67 -8.82 8.48 -4.63
C ALA A 67 -9.17 8.52 -3.14
N ARG A 68 -8.98 7.44 -2.39
CA ARG A 68 -9.53 7.28 -1.03
C ARG A 68 -8.47 7.12 0.06
N LEU A 69 -7.33 6.53 -0.24
CA LEU A 69 -6.30 6.20 0.76
C LEU A 69 -5.05 7.08 0.65
N ASP A 70 -4.89 7.77 -0.47
CA ASP A 70 -3.67 8.51 -0.76
C ASP A 70 -3.57 9.81 0.04
N THR A 71 -2.38 10.06 0.60
CA THR A 71 -2.07 11.31 1.30
C THR A 71 -0.69 11.83 0.88
N LYS A 72 -0.38 13.05 1.26
CA LYS A 72 0.94 13.65 0.96
C LYS A 72 2.12 12.92 1.62
N TYR A 73 1.89 12.12 2.68
CA TYR A 73 2.95 11.42 3.42
C TYR A 73 2.96 9.91 3.19
N GLY A 74 2.07 9.39 2.38
CA GLY A 74 1.92 7.98 2.08
C GLY A 74 0.47 7.57 1.99
N ILE A 75 0.22 6.27 1.84
CA ILE A 75 -1.12 5.69 1.69
C ILE A 75 -1.54 5.13 3.04
N VAL A 76 -2.69 5.58 3.56
CA VAL A 76 -3.25 5.07 4.81
C VAL A 76 -3.77 3.64 4.65
N LEU A 77 -3.79 2.88 5.76
CA LEU A 77 -4.20 1.48 5.76
C LEU A 77 -5.64 1.27 5.32
N LEU A 78 -6.54 2.14 5.78
CA LEU A 78 -7.98 2.03 5.53
C LEU A 78 -8.68 3.39 5.59
N GLN A 79 -9.89 3.46 5.05
CA GLN A 79 -10.80 4.60 5.17
C GLN A 79 -12.27 4.15 5.11
N PRO A 80 -13.19 4.87 5.82
CA PRO A 80 -12.94 5.78 6.94
C PRO A 80 -12.32 5.09 8.15
N ALA A 81 -11.58 5.82 8.98
CA ALA A 81 -11.04 5.30 10.23
C ALA A 81 -12.18 4.85 11.18
N TYR A 82 -11.89 3.85 12.00
CA TYR A 82 -12.81 3.41 13.06
C TYR A 82 -12.85 4.44 14.19
N THR A 83 -14.04 4.91 14.53
CA THR A 83 -14.28 5.83 15.65
C THR A 83 -14.90 5.15 16.85
N GLU A 84 -15.35 3.89 16.69
CA GLU A 84 -15.94 3.03 17.72
C GLU A 84 -15.18 1.69 17.77
N TYR A 85 -15.22 1.03 18.93
CA TYR A 85 -14.67 -0.31 19.07
C TYR A 85 -15.66 -1.36 18.55
N TYR A 86 -15.23 -2.17 17.60
CA TYR A 86 -15.99 -3.26 17.01
C TYR A 86 -15.47 -4.60 17.51
N LEU A 87 -16.20 -5.24 18.41
CA LEU A 87 -15.78 -6.50 19.06
C LEU A 87 -15.44 -7.61 18.05
N ASN A 88 -16.17 -7.69 16.95
CA ASN A 88 -15.98 -8.68 15.88
C ASN A 88 -14.78 -8.38 14.96
N LEU A 89 -14.20 -7.19 15.02
CA LEU A 89 -13.02 -6.79 14.23
C LEU A 89 -11.72 -6.81 15.04
N GLY A 90 -11.82 -6.89 16.38
CA GLY A 90 -10.67 -6.95 17.27
C GLY A 90 -9.85 -5.66 17.31
N GLU A 91 -8.54 -5.80 17.47
CA GLU A 91 -7.63 -4.68 17.74
C GLU A 91 -7.63 -3.58 16.68
N ILE A 92 -7.95 -3.87 15.43
CA ILE A 92 -7.92 -2.89 14.34
C ILE A 92 -8.79 -1.65 14.64
N SER A 93 -9.88 -1.84 15.38
CA SER A 93 -10.80 -0.77 15.79
C SER A 93 -10.50 -0.20 17.18
N SER A 94 -9.47 -0.69 17.88
CA SER A 94 -9.10 -0.23 19.23
C SER A 94 -8.08 0.92 19.22
N TYR A 95 -7.31 1.06 18.14
CA TYR A 95 -6.35 2.15 18.02
C TYR A 95 -7.05 3.48 17.73
N PRO A 96 -6.51 4.61 18.20
CA PRO A 96 -7.05 5.92 17.82
C PRO A 96 -7.00 6.11 16.30
N PRO A 97 -7.97 6.86 15.72
CA PRO A 97 -7.98 7.18 14.29
C PRO A 97 -6.66 7.78 13.81
N GLY A 98 -6.14 7.29 12.70
CA GLY A 98 -4.87 7.71 12.13
C GLY A 98 -3.62 7.04 12.72
N TYR A 99 -3.78 6.08 13.65
CA TYR A 99 -2.65 5.38 14.24
C TYR A 99 -2.71 3.87 14.02
N LYS A 100 -1.53 3.26 13.85
CA LYS A 100 -1.37 1.81 13.68
C LYS A 100 -2.31 1.29 12.59
N GLU A 101 -3.00 0.20 12.86
CA GLU A 101 -3.91 -0.46 11.95
C GLU A 101 -5.19 0.35 11.67
N ASN A 102 -5.50 1.34 12.51
CA ASN A 102 -6.67 2.19 12.33
C ASN A 102 -6.35 3.45 11.50
N ALA A 103 -6.25 3.31 10.19
CA ALA A 103 -5.99 4.39 9.24
C ALA A 103 -4.63 5.10 9.39
N GLY A 104 -3.64 4.50 10.06
CA GLY A 104 -2.25 4.94 10.00
C GLY A 104 -1.66 4.68 8.60
N ILE A 105 -0.60 5.39 8.23
CA ILE A 105 0.24 5.04 7.08
C ILE A 105 1.19 3.95 7.54
N PHE A 106 0.84 2.70 7.32
CA PHE A 106 1.71 1.58 7.68
C PHE A 106 2.76 1.40 6.59
N CYS A 107 4.02 1.73 6.90
CA CYS A 107 5.02 1.97 5.86
C CYS A 107 5.37 0.73 5.03
N HIS A 108 5.30 -0.49 5.59
CA HIS A 108 5.62 -1.69 4.81
C HIS A 108 4.52 -2.13 3.82
N ASN A 109 3.28 -1.61 3.96
CA ASN A 109 2.21 -1.89 3.00
C ASN A 109 2.28 -0.97 1.76
N ASN A 110 2.88 0.20 1.90
CA ASN A 110 3.02 1.15 0.79
C ASN A 110 3.82 0.57 -0.39
N PRO A 111 4.96 -0.13 -0.20
CA PRO A 111 5.66 -0.84 -1.26
C PRO A 111 4.83 -1.87 -2.03
N TRP A 112 3.78 -2.45 -1.44
CA TRP A 112 2.87 -3.35 -2.18
C TRP A 112 2.10 -2.60 -3.26
N ILE A 113 1.73 -1.34 -3.00
CA ILE A 113 1.12 -0.49 -4.04
C ILE A 113 2.15 -0.07 -5.08
N VAL A 114 3.41 0.17 -4.70
CA VAL A 114 4.50 0.39 -5.67
C VAL A 114 4.62 -0.79 -6.64
N CYS A 115 4.66 -2.02 -6.11
CA CYS A 115 4.73 -3.23 -6.93
C CYS A 115 3.48 -3.38 -7.82
N ALA A 116 2.29 -3.12 -7.27
CA ALA A 116 1.03 -3.22 -7.98
C ALA A 116 0.91 -2.20 -9.12
N GLU A 117 1.32 -0.95 -8.89
CA GLU A 117 1.35 0.08 -9.93
C GLU A 117 2.36 -0.28 -11.04
N ALA A 118 3.53 -0.79 -10.66
CA ALA A 118 4.52 -1.24 -11.64
C ALA A 118 4.02 -2.46 -12.45
N GLU A 119 3.27 -3.38 -11.83
CA GLU A 119 2.64 -4.53 -12.52
C GLU A 119 1.66 -4.08 -13.62
N LEU A 120 1.01 -2.92 -13.45
CA LEU A 120 0.14 -2.32 -14.44
C LEU A 120 0.84 -1.33 -15.39
N GLY A 121 2.16 -1.16 -15.28
CA GLY A 121 2.95 -0.27 -16.14
C GLY A 121 2.91 1.21 -15.74
N HIS A 122 2.44 1.54 -14.54
CA HIS A 122 2.31 2.91 -14.05
C HIS A 122 3.59 3.42 -13.36
N GLY A 123 4.72 3.52 -14.09
CA GLY A 123 6.04 3.84 -13.52
C GLY A 123 6.10 5.17 -12.76
N ASP A 124 5.48 6.23 -13.29
CA ASP A 124 5.43 7.54 -12.62
C ASP A 124 4.73 7.45 -11.25
N ARG A 125 3.60 6.75 -11.21
CA ARG A 125 2.83 6.56 -9.97
C ARG A 125 3.56 5.67 -8.98
N ALA A 126 4.12 4.56 -9.42
CA ALA A 126 4.93 3.67 -8.59
C ALA A 126 6.08 4.42 -7.91
N PHE A 127 6.82 5.23 -8.66
CA PHE A 127 7.91 6.03 -8.12
C PHE A 127 7.43 7.16 -7.19
N GLN A 128 6.28 7.76 -7.48
CA GLN A 128 5.66 8.76 -6.60
C GLN A 128 5.33 8.17 -5.22
N VAL A 129 4.71 6.99 -5.17
CA VAL A 129 4.41 6.27 -3.91
C VAL A 129 5.70 5.91 -3.18
N TYR A 130 6.70 5.35 -3.91
CA TYR A 130 8.01 5.02 -3.35
C TYR A 130 8.65 6.19 -2.60
N LYS A 131 8.67 7.38 -3.20
CA LYS A 131 9.31 8.58 -2.62
C LYS A 131 8.70 9.01 -1.28
N ARG A 132 7.41 8.78 -1.06
CA ARG A 132 6.70 9.29 0.12
C ARG A 132 7.12 8.64 1.43
N THR A 133 7.53 7.37 1.38
CA THR A 133 7.96 6.62 2.58
C THR A 133 9.46 6.36 2.61
N CYS A 134 10.20 6.73 1.56
CA CYS A 134 11.64 6.53 1.48
C CYS A 134 12.38 7.62 2.26
N PRO A 135 13.23 7.27 3.26
CA PRO A 135 13.93 8.23 4.11
C PRO A 135 14.78 9.25 3.36
N ALA A 136 15.32 8.89 2.19
CA ALA A 136 16.10 9.80 1.36
C ALA A 136 15.29 11.01 0.83
N TYR A 137 13.97 10.95 0.87
CA TYR A 137 13.08 12.01 0.39
C TYR A 137 12.31 12.73 1.51
N THR A 138 12.53 12.35 2.78
CA THR A 138 11.80 12.92 3.92
C THR A 138 12.55 14.05 4.62
N GLU A 139 13.77 14.40 4.21
CA GLU A 139 14.58 15.45 4.83
C GLU A 139 13.86 16.81 4.83
N ALA A 140 13.23 17.19 3.73
CA ALA A 140 12.50 18.44 3.62
C ALA A 140 11.31 18.58 4.59
N ILE A 141 10.87 17.48 5.19
CA ILE A 141 9.78 17.40 6.16
C ILE A 141 10.24 16.87 7.53
N SER A 142 11.54 16.92 7.81
CA SER A 142 12.15 16.35 9.03
C SER A 142 11.51 16.85 10.32
N GLU A 143 11.13 18.12 10.37
CA GLU A 143 10.43 18.75 11.51
C GLU A 143 9.03 18.14 11.78
N ILE A 144 8.42 17.54 10.78
CA ILE A 144 7.14 16.84 10.88
C ILE A 144 7.37 15.36 11.10
N HIS A 145 8.24 14.75 10.28
CA HIS A 145 8.49 13.32 10.24
C HIS A 145 9.17 12.78 11.52
N ARG A 146 10.17 13.49 12.03
CA ARG A 146 10.80 13.28 13.35
C ARG A 146 11.36 11.89 13.61
N THR A 147 11.97 11.27 12.60
CA THR A 147 12.77 10.05 12.78
C THR A 147 14.24 10.33 12.55
N GLU A 148 15.07 9.35 12.90
CA GLU A 148 16.50 9.39 12.59
C GLU A 148 16.71 9.45 11.08
N PRO A 149 17.72 10.19 10.59
CA PRO A 149 18.05 10.24 9.16
C PRO A 149 18.29 8.85 8.58
N TYR A 150 17.74 8.61 7.39
CA TYR A 150 17.88 7.35 6.63
C TYR A 150 17.26 6.11 7.28
N VAL A 151 16.43 6.27 8.31
CA VAL A 151 15.76 5.16 8.98
C VAL A 151 14.30 5.05 8.53
N TYR A 152 13.88 3.83 8.21
CA TYR A 152 12.48 3.54 7.97
C TYR A 152 11.70 3.42 9.27
N SER A 153 10.54 4.03 9.32
CA SER A 153 9.57 3.85 10.40
C SER A 153 8.59 2.71 10.12
N GLN A 154 7.98 2.17 11.16
CA GLN A 154 6.89 1.21 11.03
C GLN A 154 5.65 1.89 10.45
N MET A 155 5.31 3.07 10.98
CA MET A 155 4.16 3.83 10.54
C MET A 155 4.42 5.34 10.60
N VAL A 156 3.63 6.06 9.83
CA VAL A 156 3.46 7.51 9.92
C VAL A 156 2.02 7.79 10.31
N ALA A 157 1.79 8.76 11.20
CA ALA A 157 0.45 9.16 11.61
C ALA A 157 -0.38 9.57 10.40
N GLY A 158 -1.55 8.97 10.25
CA GLY A 158 -2.49 9.17 9.14
C GLY A 158 -3.25 10.49 9.24
N ILE A 159 -4.09 10.76 8.22
CA ILE A 159 -4.80 12.02 8.09
C ILE A 159 -5.77 12.31 9.24
N ASP A 160 -6.28 11.26 9.90
CA ASP A 160 -7.21 11.38 11.04
C ASP A 160 -6.48 11.60 12.38
N ALA A 161 -5.15 11.54 12.40
CA ALA A 161 -4.35 11.75 13.60
C ALA A 161 -4.02 13.25 13.81
N PRO A 162 -4.05 13.76 15.04
CA PRO A 162 -3.61 15.12 15.35
C PRO A 162 -2.15 15.42 14.94
N SER A 163 -1.28 14.40 14.94
CA SER A 163 0.11 14.50 14.52
C SER A 163 0.36 14.00 13.09
N PHE A 164 -0.57 14.25 12.17
CA PHE A 164 -0.47 13.81 10.77
C PHE A 164 0.91 14.07 10.16
N GLY A 165 1.56 13.02 9.69
CA GLY A 165 2.90 13.05 9.10
C GLY A 165 4.03 12.68 10.06
N GLU A 166 3.77 12.60 11.37
CA GLU A 166 4.78 12.20 12.35
C GLU A 166 5.02 10.68 12.32
N ALA A 167 6.25 10.27 12.09
CA ALA A 167 6.64 8.86 12.07
C ALA A 167 6.78 8.27 13.47
N LYS A 168 6.51 6.97 13.57
CA LYS A 168 6.53 6.20 14.82
C LYS A 168 7.25 4.87 14.63
N ASN A 169 7.86 4.40 15.74
CA ASN A 169 8.49 3.08 15.81
C ASN A 169 9.52 2.86 14.70
N SER A 170 10.54 3.72 14.65
CA SER A 170 11.70 3.54 13.79
C SER A 170 12.42 2.22 14.09
N TRP A 171 13.07 1.62 13.10
CA TRP A 171 13.79 0.33 13.12
C TRP A 171 12.92 -0.93 13.20
N LEU A 172 11.79 -0.90 13.88
CA LEU A 172 10.93 -2.07 14.14
C LEU A 172 9.95 -2.32 12.97
N THR A 173 10.47 -2.60 11.76
CA THR A 173 9.63 -2.69 10.57
C THR A 173 10.25 -3.54 9.46
N GLY A 174 9.39 -4.17 8.66
CA GLY A 174 9.76 -4.80 7.38
C GLY A 174 9.82 -3.81 6.20
N THR A 175 9.66 -2.50 6.45
CA THR A 175 9.56 -1.49 5.39
C THR A 175 10.81 -1.44 4.51
N ALA A 176 12.01 -1.50 5.10
CA ALA A 176 13.26 -1.45 4.35
C ALA A 176 13.38 -2.58 3.31
N ALA A 177 13.06 -3.82 3.72
CA ALA A 177 13.10 -4.98 2.83
C ALA A 177 12.09 -4.86 1.68
N TRP A 178 10.84 -4.52 2.00
CA TRP A 178 9.79 -4.33 0.99
C TRP A 178 10.08 -3.16 0.04
N THR A 179 10.62 -2.05 0.57
CA THR A 179 10.99 -0.90 -0.25
C THR A 179 12.15 -1.25 -1.18
N PHE A 180 13.16 -2.00 -0.69
CA PHE A 180 14.23 -2.51 -1.53
C PHE A 180 13.71 -3.42 -2.65
N LEU A 181 12.81 -4.36 -2.34
CA LEU A 181 12.20 -5.23 -3.35
C LEU A 181 11.41 -4.42 -4.39
N SER A 182 10.62 -3.46 -3.94
CA SER A 182 9.78 -2.65 -4.84
C SER A 182 10.60 -1.79 -5.81
N ILE A 183 11.67 -1.14 -5.35
CA ILE A 183 12.54 -0.37 -6.25
C ILE A 183 13.35 -1.28 -7.16
N TYR A 184 13.96 -2.35 -6.61
CA TYR A 184 14.88 -3.19 -7.35
C TYR A 184 14.17 -4.09 -8.37
N GLN A 185 13.10 -4.79 -7.94
CA GLN A 185 12.42 -5.77 -8.79
C GLN A 185 11.30 -5.16 -9.63
N SER A 186 10.56 -4.18 -9.09
CA SER A 186 9.38 -3.66 -9.78
C SER A 186 9.69 -2.40 -10.58
N ILE A 187 10.35 -1.38 -10.00
CA ILE A 187 10.66 -0.14 -10.73
C ILE A 187 11.86 -0.33 -11.66
N LEU A 188 13.00 -0.82 -11.15
CA LEU A 188 14.21 -1.06 -11.96
C LEU A 188 14.13 -2.36 -12.77
N GLY A 189 13.17 -3.22 -12.47
CA GLY A 189 12.85 -4.40 -13.25
C GLY A 189 13.86 -5.55 -13.19
N MET A 190 14.68 -5.63 -12.13
CA MET A 190 15.69 -6.67 -11.97
C MET A 190 15.11 -7.89 -11.27
N GLN A 191 14.57 -8.82 -12.02
CA GLN A 191 13.80 -9.96 -11.52
C GLN A 191 14.58 -11.28 -11.68
N PRO A 192 15.11 -11.86 -10.58
CA PRO A 192 15.70 -13.21 -10.62
C PRO A 192 14.63 -14.24 -10.99
N THR A 193 14.99 -15.15 -11.89
CA THR A 193 14.13 -16.27 -12.30
C THR A 193 14.90 -17.58 -12.17
N LEU A 194 14.21 -18.71 -12.26
CA LEU A 194 14.84 -20.04 -12.25
C LEU A 194 15.83 -20.23 -13.42
N ASN A 195 15.63 -19.54 -14.53
CA ASN A 195 16.42 -19.68 -15.75
C ASN A 195 17.39 -18.51 -15.99
N GLY A 196 17.52 -17.57 -15.04
CA GLY A 196 18.40 -16.42 -15.19
C GLY A 196 17.85 -15.13 -14.60
N LEU A 197 18.07 -14.03 -15.30
CA LEU A 197 17.67 -12.70 -14.89
C LEU A 197 16.73 -12.09 -15.96
N ARG A 198 15.49 -11.76 -15.58
CA ARG A 198 14.61 -10.93 -16.39
C ARG A 198 14.88 -9.46 -16.09
N ILE A 199 14.98 -8.64 -17.12
CA ILE A 199 15.12 -7.18 -17.00
C ILE A 199 13.91 -6.55 -17.68
N ASP A 200 13.06 -5.92 -16.88
CA ASP A 200 11.77 -5.36 -17.32
C ASP A 200 11.44 -4.10 -16.49
N PRO A 201 12.10 -2.96 -16.76
CA PRO A 201 11.95 -1.75 -15.96
C PRO A 201 10.62 -1.05 -16.19
N CYS A 202 10.00 -0.60 -15.09
CA CYS A 202 8.83 0.27 -15.06
C CYS A 202 9.19 1.60 -14.39
N VAL A 203 10.06 2.37 -15.05
CA VAL A 203 10.60 3.63 -14.53
C VAL A 203 9.72 4.82 -14.91
N PRO A 204 9.85 5.98 -14.23
CA PRO A 204 9.18 7.21 -14.62
C PRO A 204 9.47 7.61 -16.08
N ALA A 205 8.49 8.20 -16.75
CA ALA A 205 8.56 8.56 -18.17
C ALA A 205 9.65 9.60 -18.48
N ASP A 206 10.04 10.42 -17.51
CA ASP A 206 11.11 11.41 -17.62
C ASP A 206 12.53 10.83 -17.49
N TRP A 207 12.68 9.59 -17.00
CA TRP A 207 13.97 8.93 -16.90
C TRP A 207 14.44 8.46 -18.27
N LYS A 208 15.33 9.22 -18.88
CA LYS A 208 15.88 8.89 -20.22
C LYS A 208 16.98 7.84 -20.17
N ARG A 209 17.64 7.69 -19.02
CA ARG A 209 18.74 6.75 -18.80
C ARG A 209 18.94 6.50 -17.32
N PHE A 210 19.22 5.28 -16.97
CA PHE A 210 19.77 4.91 -15.66
C PHE A 210 20.83 3.82 -15.81
N THR A 211 21.66 3.64 -14.80
CA THR A 211 22.66 2.57 -14.75
C THR A 211 22.55 1.89 -13.39
N LEU A 212 22.50 0.58 -13.41
CA LEU A 212 22.51 -0.25 -12.20
C LEU A 212 23.81 -1.04 -12.15
N HIS A 213 24.56 -0.88 -11.07
CA HIS A 213 25.73 -1.69 -10.77
C HIS A 213 25.35 -2.75 -9.74
N ARG A 214 25.72 -4.03 -10.02
CA ARG A 214 25.44 -5.18 -9.16
C ARG A 214 26.73 -5.90 -8.81
#